data_90a50807a09190acdac535af383bb945
#
_entry.id   90a50807a09190acdac535af383bb945
#
_cell.length_a   1.000
_cell.length_b   1.000
_cell.length_c   1.000
_cell.angle_alpha   90.00
_cell.angle_beta   90.00
_cell.angle_gamma   90.00
#
_symmetry.space_group_name_H-M   'P 1'
#
loop_
_entity.id
_entity.type
_entity.pdbx_description
1 polymer ?
#
loop_
_entity_poly.entity_id
_entity_poly.type
_entity_poly.pdbx_seq_one_letter_code
_entity_poly.pdbx_strand_id
1 'polypeptide(L)'
;MKPWYAHYDPGVPKEAPAPRLLPEALAETARRFPKKVALEFLGRRLTYAALWREVEAFAKGLQEAGLKPGDRVALMLPNSPQFVIAFYGTLLAGGVGVNVNPMYTPRELHHQLRDAGARFLVILDQLLPRYLEVKGEVPVEKVVRTGIQDYLPFPKNLLYPLLLRRKGEAPKALEGLPWRAFLRPGTPRPVPLDLDDLALLQYTGGTTGLAKGAMLTHRN
;
A
#
# COMPACT_ATOMS: atom_id res chain seq x y z
N MET A 1 14.48 -33.89 12.61
CA MET A 1 14.76 -33.35 11.25
C MET A 1 13.41 -33.15 10.55
N LYS A 2 13.15 -32.02 9.93
CA LYS A 2 11.85 -31.76 9.26
C LYS A 2 11.78 -32.59 7.98
N PRO A 3 10.73 -33.42 7.74
CA PRO A 3 10.68 -34.38 6.64
C PRO A 3 10.88 -33.75 5.25
N TRP A 4 10.41 -32.53 5.05
CA TRP A 4 10.49 -31.81 3.78
C TRP A 4 11.90 -31.33 3.40
N TYR A 5 12.86 -31.32 4.32
CA TYR A 5 14.26 -30.96 4.01
C TYR A 5 14.94 -31.91 3.04
N ALA A 6 14.44 -33.16 2.92
CA ALA A 6 14.96 -34.15 1.96
C ALA A 6 14.59 -33.79 0.50
N HIS A 7 13.59 -32.93 0.30
CA HIS A 7 13.08 -32.54 -1.02
C HIS A 7 13.57 -31.16 -1.47
N TYR A 8 14.47 -30.54 -0.71
CA TYR A 8 15.06 -29.26 -1.11
C TYR A 8 16.17 -29.49 -2.13
N ASP A 9 16.20 -28.61 -3.16
CA ASP A 9 17.29 -28.61 -4.13
C ASP A 9 18.63 -28.27 -3.45
N PRO A 10 19.76 -28.75 -4.02
CA PRO A 10 21.08 -28.43 -3.53
C PRO A 10 21.31 -26.92 -3.43
N GLY A 11 21.77 -26.44 -2.27
CA GLY A 11 22.02 -25.01 -2.03
C GLY A 11 20.84 -24.20 -1.49
N VAL A 12 19.64 -24.78 -1.40
CA VAL A 12 18.51 -24.12 -0.73
C VAL A 12 18.72 -24.12 0.79
N PRO A 13 18.71 -22.96 1.46
CA PRO A 13 18.83 -22.90 2.91
C PRO A 13 17.70 -23.68 3.59
N LYS A 14 18.02 -24.52 4.56
CA LYS A 14 17.04 -25.32 5.32
C LYS A 14 16.31 -24.53 6.39
N GLU A 15 16.86 -23.40 6.77
CA GLU A 15 16.29 -22.49 7.75
C GLU A 15 15.90 -21.18 7.09
N ALA A 16 14.79 -20.62 7.55
CA ALA A 16 14.40 -19.28 7.12
C ALA A 16 15.45 -18.25 7.57
N PRO A 17 15.71 -17.22 6.78
CA PRO A 17 16.58 -16.12 7.22
C PRO A 17 16.02 -15.49 8.49
N ALA A 18 16.89 -14.87 9.29
CA ALA A 18 16.45 -14.14 10.47
C ALA A 18 15.39 -13.10 10.09
N PRO A 19 14.32 -12.97 10.87
CA PRO A 19 13.28 -11.98 10.61
C PRO A 19 13.85 -10.57 10.64
N ARG A 20 13.30 -9.69 9.80
CA ARG A 20 13.70 -8.29 9.68
C ARG A 20 12.49 -7.40 9.61
N LEU A 21 12.63 -6.15 10.02
CA LEU A 21 11.64 -5.13 9.73
C LEU A 21 11.49 -4.97 8.22
N LEU A 22 10.26 -5.04 7.73
CA LEU A 22 9.98 -4.98 6.28
C LEU A 22 10.54 -3.70 5.61
N PRO A 23 10.40 -2.48 6.22
CA PRO A 23 11.00 -1.28 5.64
C PRO A 23 12.53 -1.33 5.58
N GLU A 24 13.20 -1.91 6.59
CA GLU A 24 14.65 -2.04 6.62
C GLU A 24 15.18 -2.98 5.54
N ALA A 25 14.48 -4.08 5.30
CA ALA A 25 14.83 -5.01 4.24
C ALA A 25 14.78 -4.34 2.85
N LEU A 26 13.77 -3.50 2.60
CA LEU A 26 13.68 -2.73 1.37
C LEU A 26 14.76 -1.64 1.30
N ALA A 27 15.02 -0.92 2.39
CA ALA A 27 16.05 0.11 2.46
C ALA A 27 17.45 -0.45 2.19
N GLU A 28 17.78 -1.60 2.78
CA GLU A 28 19.05 -2.30 2.54
C GLU A 28 19.18 -2.71 1.07
N THR A 29 18.12 -3.29 0.51
CA THR A 29 18.09 -3.68 -0.91
C THR A 29 18.27 -2.48 -1.83
N ALA A 30 17.63 -1.35 -1.53
CA ALA A 30 17.77 -0.12 -2.29
C ALA A 30 19.19 0.46 -2.22
N ARG A 31 19.84 0.38 -1.07
CA ARG A 31 21.27 0.77 -0.92
C ARG A 31 22.20 -0.15 -1.69
N ARG A 32 21.95 -1.48 -1.62
CA ARG A 32 22.81 -2.49 -2.24
C ARG A 32 22.66 -2.54 -3.76
N PHE A 33 21.45 -2.31 -4.27
CA PHE A 33 21.13 -2.46 -5.70
C PHE A 33 20.38 -1.25 -6.27
N PRO A 34 20.87 0.00 -6.09
CA PRO A 34 20.10 1.21 -6.36
C PRO A 34 19.62 1.34 -7.82
N LYS A 35 20.42 0.85 -8.77
CA LYS A 35 20.13 0.93 -10.21
C LYS A 35 19.33 -0.23 -10.77
N LYS A 36 19.17 -1.34 -10.01
CA LYS A 36 18.35 -2.47 -10.47
C LYS A 36 16.87 -2.09 -10.50
N VAL A 37 16.14 -2.64 -11.47
CA VAL A 37 14.70 -2.48 -11.56
C VAL A 37 14.04 -3.22 -10.40
N ALA A 38 13.28 -2.50 -9.60
CA ALA A 38 12.47 -3.02 -8.50
C ALA A 38 11.05 -3.36 -8.94
N LEU A 39 10.44 -2.49 -9.77
CA LEU A 39 9.08 -2.65 -10.25
C LEU A 39 9.02 -2.38 -11.75
N GLU A 40 8.21 -3.16 -12.43
CA GLU A 40 7.79 -2.90 -13.82
C GLU A 40 6.26 -2.89 -13.88
N PHE A 41 5.68 -1.81 -14.42
CA PHE A 41 4.25 -1.63 -14.49
C PHE A 41 3.84 -0.99 -15.83
N LEU A 42 3.13 -1.72 -16.67
CA LEU A 42 2.61 -1.27 -17.97
C LEU A 42 3.67 -0.59 -18.88
N GLY A 43 4.94 -1.04 -18.75
CA GLY A 43 6.09 -0.52 -19.50
C GLY A 43 6.87 0.59 -18.80
N ARG A 44 6.45 1.03 -17.62
CA ARG A 44 7.26 1.89 -16.74
C ARG A 44 8.10 1.06 -15.80
N ARG A 45 9.37 1.40 -15.67
CA ARG A 45 10.31 0.77 -14.74
C ARG A 45 10.70 1.73 -13.63
N LEU A 46 10.64 1.27 -12.39
CA LEU A 46 11.19 1.97 -11.23
C LEU A 46 12.40 1.19 -10.71
N THR A 47 13.51 1.89 -10.51
CA THR A 47 14.67 1.30 -9.82
C THR A 47 14.43 1.24 -8.31
N TYR A 48 15.20 0.43 -7.59
CA TYR A 48 15.13 0.39 -6.13
C TYR A 48 15.37 1.77 -5.48
N ALA A 49 16.32 2.56 -6.01
CA ALA A 49 16.55 3.91 -5.51
C ALA A 49 15.35 4.85 -5.74
N ALA A 50 14.67 4.72 -6.88
CA ALA A 50 13.47 5.51 -7.17
C ALA A 50 12.30 5.09 -6.29
N LEU A 51 12.09 3.77 -6.14
CA LEU A 51 11.07 3.21 -5.26
C LEU A 51 11.26 3.69 -3.81
N TRP A 52 12.49 3.57 -3.29
CA TRP A 52 12.78 3.96 -1.90
C TRP A 52 12.50 5.45 -1.65
N ARG A 53 12.92 6.33 -2.55
CA ARG A 53 12.62 7.77 -2.44
C ARG A 53 11.12 8.07 -2.39
N GLU A 54 10.31 7.34 -3.17
CA GLU A 54 8.86 7.53 -3.14
C GLU A 54 8.24 6.93 -1.88
N VAL A 55 8.79 5.83 -1.35
CA VAL A 55 8.41 5.26 -0.04
C VAL A 55 8.68 6.28 1.09
N GLU A 56 9.87 6.88 1.13
CA GLU A 56 10.19 7.93 2.10
C GLU A 56 9.25 9.15 1.97
N ALA A 57 9.01 9.58 0.73
CA ALA A 57 8.13 10.72 0.46
C ALA A 57 6.67 10.45 0.90
N PHE A 58 6.18 9.23 0.73
CA PHE A 58 4.86 8.82 1.18
C PHE A 58 4.80 8.75 2.72
N ALA A 59 5.79 8.12 3.35
CA ALA A 59 5.90 8.05 4.81
C ALA A 59 5.91 9.43 5.45
N LYS A 60 6.69 10.36 4.89
CA LYS A 60 6.72 11.76 5.34
C LYS A 60 5.37 12.44 5.16
N GLY A 61 4.69 12.21 4.04
CA GLY A 61 3.33 12.71 3.80
C GLY A 61 2.34 12.22 4.86
N LEU A 62 2.39 10.93 5.25
CA LEU A 62 1.58 10.38 6.33
C LEU A 62 1.86 11.05 7.68
N GLN A 63 3.14 11.27 8.01
CA GLN A 63 3.54 11.91 9.27
C GLN A 63 3.09 13.36 9.33
N GLU A 64 3.21 14.11 8.23
CA GLU A 64 2.72 15.49 8.13
C GLU A 64 1.19 15.57 8.16
N ALA A 65 0.50 14.53 7.67
CA ALA A 65 -0.95 14.41 7.76
C ALA A 65 -1.45 13.95 9.15
N GLY A 66 -0.55 13.70 10.11
CA GLY A 66 -0.87 13.38 11.50
C GLY A 66 -1.02 11.89 11.79
N LEU A 67 -0.41 11.01 11.00
CA LEU A 67 -0.33 9.59 11.31
C LEU A 67 0.47 9.38 12.61
N LYS A 68 -0.08 8.57 13.49
CA LYS A 68 0.56 8.11 14.73
C LYS A 68 0.97 6.64 14.60
N PRO A 69 2.01 6.20 15.32
CA PRO A 69 2.36 4.78 15.37
C PRO A 69 1.14 3.90 15.71
N GLY A 70 0.97 2.82 14.96
CA GLY A 70 -0.17 1.92 15.07
C GLY A 70 -1.46 2.36 14.35
N ASP A 71 -1.53 3.56 13.77
CA ASP A 71 -2.67 3.97 12.95
C ASP A 71 -2.79 3.09 11.70
N ARG A 72 -4.03 2.75 11.33
CA ARG A 72 -4.32 1.90 10.18
C ARG A 72 -4.52 2.74 8.92
N VAL A 73 -3.84 2.32 7.86
CA VAL A 73 -3.93 2.89 6.50
C VAL A 73 -4.52 1.85 5.57
N ALA A 74 -5.75 2.07 5.14
CA ALA A 74 -6.43 1.21 4.18
C ALA A 74 -5.91 1.46 2.76
N LEU A 75 -5.56 0.39 2.06
CA LEU A 75 -4.99 0.41 0.72
C LEU A 75 -5.95 -0.26 -0.26
N MET A 76 -6.88 0.51 -0.86
CA MET A 76 -7.82 0.03 -1.87
C MET A 76 -7.24 0.24 -3.27
N LEU A 77 -6.18 -0.50 -3.57
CA LEU A 77 -5.37 -0.38 -4.78
C LEU A 77 -5.17 -1.76 -5.42
N PRO A 78 -5.10 -1.85 -6.74
CA PRO A 78 -4.64 -3.05 -7.42
C PRO A 78 -3.13 -3.20 -7.28
N ASN A 79 -2.57 -4.31 -7.79
CA ASN A 79 -1.13 -4.51 -7.90
C ASN A 79 -0.52 -3.41 -8.79
N SER A 80 0.05 -2.41 -8.18
CA SER A 80 0.55 -1.20 -8.82
C SER A 80 1.72 -0.61 -8.03
N PRO A 81 2.54 0.28 -8.61
CA PRO A 81 3.60 0.94 -7.87
C PRO A 81 3.10 1.70 -6.64
N GLN A 82 1.93 2.34 -6.75
CA GLN A 82 1.31 3.05 -5.64
C GLN A 82 1.02 2.14 -4.44
N PHE A 83 0.57 0.89 -4.70
CA PHE A 83 0.35 -0.08 -3.64
C PHE A 83 1.64 -0.39 -2.87
N VAL A 84 2.72 -0.68 -3.59
CA VAL A 84 4.02 -0.98 -2.97
C VAL A 84 4.55 0.22 -2.19
N ILE A 85 4.50 1.42 -2.78
CA ILE A 85 4.96 2.66 -2.15
C ILE A 85 4.12 2.96 -0.91
N ALA A 86 2.79 2.88 -1.00
CA ALA A 86 1.91 3.16 0.12
C ALA A 86 2.08 2.13 1.25
N PHE A 87 2.22 0.84 0.91
CA PHE A 87 2.44 -0.21 1.90
C PHE A 87 3.73 0.01 2.68
N TYR A 88 4.87 0.06 1.99
CA TYR A 88 6.15 0.26 2.67
C TYR A 88 6.28 1.63 3.34
N GLY A 89 5.69 2.68 2.74
CA GLY A 89 5.66 4.01 3.34
C GLY A 89 4.81 4.08 4.61
N THR A 90 3.71 3.33 4.66
CA THR A 90 2.90 3.17 5.88
C THR A 90 3.72 2.53 7.00
N LEU A 91 4.41 1.42 6.71
CA LEU A 91 5.25 0.74 7.69
C LEU A 91 6.42 1.62 8.15
N LEU A 92 7.06 2.33 7.22
CA LEU A 92 8.17 3.25 7.54
C LEU A 92 7.72 4.41 8.41
N ALA A 93 6.47 4.85 8.29
CA ALA A 93 5.88 5.89 9.13
C ALA A 93 5.41 5.37 10.50
N GLY A 94 5.50 4.05 10.76
CA GLY A 94 5.02 3.40 11.98
C GLY A 94 3.53 3.03 11.96
N GLY A 95 2.89 3.08 10.78
CA GLY A 95 1.50 2.68 10.61
C GLY A 95 1.33 1.20 10.28
N VAL A 96 0.09 0.74 10.29
CA VAL A 96 -0.33 -0.62 9.95
C VAL A 96 -1.07 -0.61 8.62
N GLY A 97 -0.60 -1.38 7.63
CA GLY A 97 -1.31 -1.54 6.37
C GLY A 97 -2.62 -2.33 6.54
N VAL A 98 -3.66 -1.96 5.79
CA VAL A 98 -4.90 -2.73 5.71
C VAL A 98 -5.21 -2.96 4.24
N ASN A 99 -4.98 -4.17 3.76
CA ASN A 99 -5.27 -4.49 2.36
C ASN A 99 -6.77 -4.56 2.13
N VAL A 100 -7.27 -3.73 1.22
CA VAL A 100 -8.68 -3.67 0.84
C VAL A 100 -8.84 -4.17 -0.60
N ASN A 101 -9.73 -5.14 -0.79
CA ASN A 101 -10.00 -5.65 -2.13
C ASN A 101 -10.66 -4.55 -3.01
N PRO A 102 -10.03 -4.18 -4.16
CA PRO A 102 -10.61 -3.20 -5.08
C PRO A 102 -11.99 -3.58 -5.65
N MET A 103 -12.38 -4.85 -5.54
CA MET A 103 -13.68 -5.33 -6.01
C MET A 103 -14.79 -5.23 -4.97
N TYR A 104 -14.50 -4.82 -3.75
CA TYR A 104 -15.49 -4.71 -2.69
C TYR A 104 -16.63 -3.76 -3.04
N THR A 105 -17.83 -4.18 -2.68
CA THR A 105 -19.02 -3.34 -2.65
C THR A 105 -18.92 -2.28 -1.55
N PRO A 106 -19.71 -1.22 -1.57
CA PRO A 106 -19.76 -0.23 -0.49
C PRO A 106 -19.98 -0.86 0.90
N ARG A 107 -20.86 -1.86 0.99
CA ARG A 107 -21.16 -2.58 2.25
C ARG A 107 -19.92 -3.32 2.81
N GLU A 108 -19.20 -4.03 1.95
CA GLU A 108 -17.98 -4.75 2.35
C GLU A 108 -16.87 -3.78 2.74
N LEU A 109 -16.73 -2.67 1.99
CA LEU A 109 -15.80 -1.59 2.30
C LEU A 109 -16.12 -0.95 3.65
N HIS A 110 -17.38 -0.63 3.90
CA HIS A 110 -17.86 -0.10 5.18
C HIS A 110 -17.46 -1.01 6.34
N HIS A 111 -17.79 -2.31 6.22
CA HIS A 111 -17.44 -3.29 7.25
C HIS A 111 -15.95 -3.29 7.54
N GLN A 112 -15.11 -3.42 6.50
CA GLN A 112 -13.66 -3.52 6.68
C GLN A 112 -13.03 -2.25 7.25
N LEU A 113 -13.43 -1.07 6.78
CA LEU A 113 -12.89 0.20 7.26
C LEU A 113 -13.23 0.44 8.74
N ARG A 114 -14.44 0.05 9.17
CA ARG A 114 -14.85 0.16 10.57
C ARG A 114 -14.15 -0.85 11.45
N ASP A 115 -14.14 -2.11 11.07
CA ASP A 115 -13.52 -3.20 11.82
C ASP A 115 -12.01 -2.96 12.01
N ALA A 116 -11.32 -2.54 10.95
CA ALA A 116 -9.92 -2.16 11.02
C ALA A 116 -9.67 -0.85 11.79
N GLY A 117 -10.67 0.00 11.94
CA GLY A 117 -10.51 1.36 12.47
C GLY A 117 -9.56 2.20 11.62
N ALA A 118 -9.67 2.11 10.30
CA ALA A 118 -8.76 2.77 9.36
C ALA A 118 -8.98 4.28 9.34
N ARG A 119 -7.97 5.06 9.77
CA ARG A 119 -8.00 6.53 9.76
C ARG A 119 -7.59 7.14 8.42
N PHE A 120 -6.79 6.41 7.65
CA PHE A 120 -6.32 6.81 6.32
C PHE A 120 -6.83 5.83 5.28
N LEU A 121 -7.17 6.34 4.09
CA LEU A 121 -7.54 5.55 2.93
C LEU A 121 -6.75 6.00 1.71
N VAL A 122 -6.05 5.06 1.08
CA VAL A 122 -5.42 5.26 -0.23
C VAL A 122 -6.26 4.50 -1.26
N ILE A 123 -6.76 5.22 -2.27
CA ILE A 123 -7.77 4.67 -3.17
C ILE A 123 -7.55 5.12 -4.62
N LEU A 124 -7.89 4.24 -5.57
CA LEU A 124 -7.97 4.65 -6.98
C LEU A 124 -9.15 5.60 -7.22
N ASP A 125 -8.93 6.60 -8.08
CA ASP A 125 -9.96 7.57 -8.50
C ASP A 125 -11.26 6.89 -8.97
N GLN A 126 -11.15 5.77 -9.71
CA GLN A 126 -12.31 5.02 -10.22
C GLN A 126 -13.11 4.30 -9.12
N LEU A 127 -12.50 4.04 -7.96
CA LEU A 127 -13.15 3.36 -6.83
C LEU A 127 -13.71 4.34 -5.80
N LEU A 128 -13.37 5.62 -5.93
CA LEU A 128 -13.80 6.66 -5.00
C LEU A 128 -15.33 6.73 -4.81
N PRO A 129 -16.19 6.55 -5.84
CA PRO A 129 -17.63 6.53 -5.63
C PRO A 129 -18.10 5.53 -4.59
N ARG A 130 -17.49 4.34 -4.50
CA ARG A 130 -17.85 3.33 -3.49
C ARG A 130 -17.55 3.79 -2.06
N TYR A 131 -16.45 4.51 -1.88
CA TYR A 131 -16.11 5.11 -0.59
C TYR A 131 -17.07 6.24 -0.23
N LEU A 132 -17.45 7.09 -1.20
CA LEU A 132 -18.34 8.21 -0.96
C LEU A 132 -19.73 7.79 -0.46
N GLU A 133 -20.20 6.59 -0.84
CA GLU A 133 -21.45 6.04 -0.33
C GLU A 133 -21.43 5.72 1.18
N VAL A 134 -20.23 5.49 1.74
CA VAL A 134 -20.06 5.08 3.16
C VAL A 134 -19.24 6.06 3.98
N LYS A 135 -18.76 7.15 3.38
CA LYS A 135 -17.85 8.12 3.99
C LYS A 135 -18.29 8.63 5.38
N GLY A 136 -19.59 8.90 5.55
CA GLY A 136 -20.12 9.41 6.83
C GLY A 136 -20.20 8.38 7.96
N GLU A 137 -19.96 7.11 7.65
CA GLU A 137 -20.19 5.98 8.56
C GLU A 137 -18.90 5.25 8.96
N VAL A 138 -17.75 5.67 8.43
CA VAL A 138 -16.43 5.05 8.64
C VAL A 138 -15.45 6.03 9.28
N PRO A 139 -14.44 5.55 10.06
CA PRO A 139 -13.52 6.41 10.81
C PRO A 139 -12.44 7.09 9.96
N VAL A 140 -12.57 7.08 8.63
CA VAL A 140 -11.57 7.64 7.72
C VAL A 140 -11.52 9.16 7.81
N GLU A 141 -10.38 9.69 8.23
CA GLU A 141 -10.13 11.13 8.38
C GLU A 141 -9.42 11.73 7.16
N LYS A 142 -8.59 10.95 6.50
CA LYS A 142 -7.77 11.39 5.37
C LYS A 142 -7.86 10.42 4.20
N VAL A 143 -8.12 10.96 3.03
CA VAL A 143 -8.16 10.21 1.77
C VAL A 143 -7.04 10.68 0.86
N VAL A 144 -6.24 9.74 0.36
CA VAL A 144 -5.23 9.95 -0.68
C VAL A 144 -5.72 9.22 -1.94
N ARG A 145 -5.96 9.98 -2.98
CA ARG A 145 -6.44 9.43 -4.25
C ARG A 145 -5.34 9.37 -5.30
N THR A 146 -5.39 8.36 -6.14
CA THR A 146 -4.42 8.15 -7.22
C THR A 146 -5.09 7.55 -8.45
N GLY A 147 -4.50 7.74 -9.60
CA GLY A 147 -4.93 7.10 -10.84
C GLY A 147 -3.83 6.24 -11.43
N ILE A 148 -4.20 5.29 -12.29
CA ILE A 148 -3.26 4.44 -13.03
C ILE A 148 -2.25 5.30 -13.82
N GLN A 149 -2.69 6.45 -14.36
CA GLN A 149 -1.87 7.39 -15.13
C GLN A 149 -0.65 7.93 -14.36
N ASP A 150 -0.69 7.94 -13.04
CA ASP A 150 0.41 8.46 -12.21
C ASP A 150 1.72 7.68 -12.41
N TYR A 151 1.60 6.41 -12.83
CA TYR A 151 2.73 5.52 -13.09
C TYR A 151 2.73 4.91 -14.49
N LEU A 152 2.01 5.48 -15.44
CA LEU A 152 2.18 5.13 -16.84
C LEU A 152 3.39 5.84 -17.45
N PRO A 153 4.10 5.23 -18.43
CA PRO A 153 5.14 5.91 -19.19
C PRO A 153 4.54 6.96 -20.13
N PHE A 154 5.35 7.95 -20.49
CA PHE A 154 5.01 8.88 -21.57
C PHE A 154 4.92 8.13 -22.94
N PRO A 155 3.96 8.45 -23.80
CA PRO A 155 2.88 9.43 -23.63
C PRO A 155 1.58 8.84 -23.01
N LYS A 156 1.58 7.56 -22.62
CA LYS A 156 0.38 6.87 -22.08
C LYS A 156 -0.23 7.58 -20.88
N ASN A 157 0.60 8.17 -20.02
CA ASN A 157 0.16 8.92 -18.84
C ASN A 157 -0.74 10.13 -19.19
N LEU A 158 -0.52 10.78 -20.36
CA LEU A 158 -1.34 11.89 -20.82
C LEU A 158 -2.59 11.41 -21.57
N LEU A 159 -2.47 10.32 -22.31
CA LEU A 159 -3.54 9.78 -23.15
C LEU A 159 -4.60 9.02 -22.33
N TYR A 160 -4.20 8.38 -21.23
CA TYR A 160 -5.08 7.54 -20.43
C TYR A 160 -6.29 8.32 -19.84
N PRO A 161 -6.13 9.50 -19.21
CA PRO A 161 -7.27 10.30 -18.77
C PRO A 161 -8.23 10.70 -19.87
N LEU A 162 -7.72 10.97 -21.08
CA LEU A 162 -8.55 11.27 -22.25
C LEU A 162 -9.36 10.06 -22.70
N LEU A 163 -8.74 8.88 -22.67
CA LEU A 163 -9.40 7.61 -22.98
C LEU A 163 -10.54 7.34 -21.99
N LEU A 164 -10.29 7.51 -20.68
CA LEU A 164 -11.32 7.36 -19.65
C LEU A 164 -12.51 8.31 -19.86
N ARG A 165 -12.24 9.58 -20.21
CA ARG A 165 -13.30 10.54 -20.56
C ARG A 165 -14.13 10.09 -21.75
N ARG A 166 -13.50 9.60 -22.81
CA ARG A 166 -14.20 9.09 -24.00
C ARG A 166 -15.06 7.88 -23.71
N LYS A 167 -14.64 7.01 -22.78
CA LYS A 167 -15.39 5.83 -22.33
C LYS A 167 -16.47 6.13 -21.28
N GLY A 168 -16.58 7.36 -20.79
CA GLY A 168 -17.47 7.70 -19.69
C GLY A 168 -17.03 7.14 -18.34
N GLU A 169 -15.79 6.66 -18.22
CA GLU A 169 -15.19 6.06 -17.02
C GLU A 169 -14.37 7.05 -16.19
N ALA A 170 -14.31 8.32 -16.62
CA ALA A 170 -13.61 9.35 -15.86
C ALA A 170 -14.27 9.55 -14.48
N PRO A 171 -13.47 9.72 -13.41
CA PRO A 171 -14.02 9.97 -12.09
C PRO A 171 -14.92 11.20 -12.07
N LYS A 172 -16.15 11.05 -11.60
CA LYS A 172 -17.14 12.15 -11.55
C LYS A 172 -16.94 13.07 -10.36
N ALA A 173 -16.35 12.55 -9.29
CA ALA A 173 -16.01 13.32 -8.08
C ALA A 173 -14.56 13.02 -7.71
N LEU A 174 -13.83 14.06 -7.30
CA LEU A 174 -12.44 13.98 -6.86
C LEU A 174 -12.36 14.53 -5.45
N GLU A 175 -12.53 13.65 -4.47
CA GLU A 175 -12.37 14.00 -3.05
C GLU A 175 -11.03 13.44 -2.54
N GLY A 176 -10.41 14.15 -1.59
CA GLY A 176 -9.14 13.77 -1.00
C GLY A 176 -7.93 14.40 -1.70
N LEU A 177 -6.76 14.16 -1.13
CA LEU A 177 -5.49 14.70 -1.61
C LEU A 177 -4.98 13.89 -2.81
N PRO A 178 -4.62 14.54 -3.92
CA PRO A 178 -4.00 13.85 -5.04
C PRO A 178 -2.67 13.23 -4.64
N TRP A 179 -2.35 12.03 -5.15
CA TRP A 179 -1.13 11.28 -4.87
C TRP A 179 0.13 12.15 -4.93
N ARG A 180 0.33 12.84 -6.04
CA ARG A 180 1.52 13.69 -6.24
C ARG A 180 1.62 14.85 -5.27
N ALA A 181 0.49 15.39 -4.84
CA ALA A 181 0.45 16.45 -3.83
C ALA A 181 0.63 15.91 -2.41
N PHE A 182 0.35 14.63 -2.19
CA PHE A 182 0.56 13.97 -0.89
C PHE A 182 2.01 13.59 -0.63
N LEU A 183 2.76 13.21 -1.66
CA LEU A 183 4.18 12.88 -1.55
C LEU A 183 5.00 14.11 -1.09
N ARG A 184 5.73 13.97 0.00
CA ARG A 184 6.60 15.01 0.56
C ARG A 184 8.06 14.65 0.39
N PRO A 185 8.85 15.35 -0.44
CA PRO A 185 10.27 15.06 -0.61
C PRO A 185 11.04 15.11 0.71
N GLY A 186 12.03 14.22 0.85
CA GLY A 186 12.93 14.14 2.00
C GLY A 186 12.64 12.95 2.90
N THR A 187 13.50 12.76 3.88
CA THR A 187 13.45 11.62 4.82
C THR A 187 12.37 11.83 5.88
N PRO A 188 11.54 10.83 6.17
CA PRO A 188 10.59 10.88 7.27
C PRO A 188 11.31 10.86 8.62
N ARG A 189 10.61 11.26 9.68
CA ARG A 189 11.11 11.13 11.05
C ARG A 189 11.28 9.66 11.40
N PRO A 190 12.38 9.26 12.04
CA PRO A 190 12.55 7.89 12.53
C PRO A 190 11.43 7.51 13.50
N VAL A 191 10.91 6.30 13.34
CA VAL A 191 9.94 5.69 14.27
C VAL A 191 10.55 4.39 14.78
N PRO A 192 10.62 4.19 16.10
CA PRO A 192 11.04 2.91 16.63
C PRO A 192 10.01 1.85 16.27
N LEU A 193 10.48 0.73 15.71
CA LEU A 193 9.67 -0.42 15.31
C LEU A 193 10.26 -1.68 15.93
N ASP A 194 9.39 -2.60 16.35
CA ASP A 194 9.75 -3.94 16.79
C ASP A 194 9.28 -5.00 15.78
N LEU A 195 9.91 -6.18 15.80
CA LEU A 195 9.51 -7.30 14.95
C LEU A 195 8.09 -7.80 15.29
N ASP A 196 7.64 -7.61 16.49
CA ASP A 196 6.32 -8.03 16.96
C ASP A 196 5.24 -6.96 16.78
N ASP A 197 5.63 -5.76 16.28
CA ASP A 197 4.66 -4.74 15.88
C ASP A 197 3.83 -5.22 14.69
N LEU A 198 2.55 -4.84 14.69
CA LEU A 198 1.66 -5.10 13.56
C LEU A 198 2.16 -4.39 12.31
N ALA A 199 2.29 -5.14 11.23
CA ALA A 199 2.62 -4.62 9.90
C ALA A 199 1.39 -4.57 8.99
N LEU A 200 0.50 -5.57 9.09
CA LEU A 200 -0.58 -5.74 8.14
C LEU A 200 -1.81 -6.38 8.79
N LEU A 201 -2.98 -5.85 8.47
CA LEU A 201 -4.26 -6.54 8.61
C LEU A 201 -4.67 -7.08 7.25
N GLN A 202 -4.56 -8.42 7.08
CA GLN A 202 -4.97 -9.10 5.85
C GLN A 202 -6.35 -9.70 6.02
N TYR A 203 -7.34 -9.11 5.37
CA TYR A 203 -8.70 -9.64 5.40
C TYR A 203 -8.85 -10.81 4.46
N THR A 204 -9.45 -11.88 4.98
CA THR A 204 -9.76 -13.08 4.20
C THR A 204 -11.27 -13.30 4.19
N GLY A 205 -11.82 -13.65 3.04
CA GLY A 205 -13.21 -14.08 2.92
C GLY A 205 -13.37 -15.44 3.56
N GLY A 206 -14.05 -15.50 4.71
CA GLY A 206 -14.46 -16.78 5.30
C GLY A 206 -15.64 -17.37 4.53
N THR A 207 -15.74 -18.68 4.49
CA THR A 207 -16.88 -19.42 3.87
C THR A 207 -18.20 -19.20 4.59
N THR A 208 -18.23 -18.58 5.78
CA THR A 208 -19.37 -18.58 6.70
C THR A 208 -19.73 -17.20 7.28
N GLY A 209 -19.23 -16.08 6.74
CA GLY A 209 -19.59 -14.78 7.34
C GLY A 209 -18.77 -13.58 6.85
N LEU A 210 -18.79 -12.52 7.64
CA LEU A 210 -18.03 -11.30 7.39
C LEU A 210 -16.51 -11.59 7.37
N ALA A 211 -15.81 -10.93 6.45
CA ALA A 211 -14.35 -11.04 6.35
C ALA A 211 -13.68 -10.65 7.68
N LYS A 212 -12.66 -11.42 8.09
CA LYS A 212 -11.87 -11.20 9.30
C LYS A 212 -10.45 -10.81 8.93
N GLY A 213 -9.88 -9.88 9.67
CA GLY A 213 -8.50 -9.43 9.49
C GLY A 213 -7.50 -10.30 10.24
N ALA A 214 -6.68 -11.07 9.51
CA ALA A 214 -5.51 -11.72 10.10
C ALA A 214 -4.47 -10.66 10.46
N MET A 215 -3.99 -10.70 11.70
CA MET A 215 -2.99 -9.78 12.23
C MET A 215 -1.60 -10.33 11.92
N LEU A 216 -0.86 -9.67 11.03
CA LEU A 216 0.50 -10.05 10.66
C LEU A 216 1.49 -9.02 11.22
N THR A 217 2.52 -9.50 11.89
CA THR A 217 3.62 -8.67 12.41
C THR A 217 4.76 -8.57 11.38
N HIS A 218 5.78 -7.78 11.67
CA HIS A 218 7.00 -7.76 10.87
C HIS A 218 7.75 -9.11 10.90
N ARG A 219 7.50 -9.92 11.94
CA ARG A 219 8.14 -11.23 12.15
C ARG A 219 7.56 -12.35 11.28
N ASN A 220 6.28 -12.27 10.90
CA ASN A 220 5.60 -13.35 10.15
C ASN A 220 6.10 -13.58 8.73
#